data_26b33d5572f222e2f27d6ae5229a9b7a
#
_entry.id   26b33d5572f222e2f27d6ae5229a9b7a
#
_cell.length_a   1.000
_cell.length_b   1.000
_cell.length_c   1.000
_cell.angle_alpha   90.00
_cell.angle_beta   90.00
_cell.angle_gamma   90.00
#
_symmetry.space_group_name_H-M   'P 1'
#
loop_
_entity.id
_entity.type
_entity.pdbx_description
1 polymer ?
#
loop_
_entity_poly.entity_id
_entity_poly.type
_entity_poly.pdbx_seq_one_letter_code
_entity_poly.pdbx_strand_id
1 'polypeptide(L)'
;MSRAKEAAISFNISKTELIYFYSKRTTIEEGLKLGDVEISPKPLVRWLGVFLDSKLTFKQHVEIRISKAKEAFYLIRRLGNTQRGLSLQALRQLYIACITTIADYRIQCWWKSKSRDHLLDRYQSLQNKALKLVLGAFRGSPSQAMEIEASIPPPRIRFKKLCNSYVLRILKFKENHAIKKACIEEINKDRDKLATSSSSSPSPRSSTIRHLLQLKT
;
A
#
# COMPACT_ATOMS: atom_id res chain seq x y z
N MET A 1 -31.91 -1.60 11.99
CA MET A 1 -31.67 -1.12 13.37
C MET A 1 -32.10 -2.08 14.49
N SER A 2 -33.01 -3.04 14.26
CA SER A 2 -33.46 -3.99 15.31
C SER A 2 -32.35 -4.87 15.88
N ARG A 3 -31.52 -5.49 15.04
CA ARG A 3 -30.39 -6.36 15.46
C ARG A 3 -29.31 -5.67 16.31
N ALA A 4 -29.10 -4.36 16.11
CA ALA A 4 -28.13 -3.60 16.90
C ALA A 4 -28.65 -3.35 18.33
N LYS A 5 -29.96 -3.14 18.50
CA LYS A 5 -30.58 -3.00 19.81
C LYS A 5 -30.53 -4.30 20.62
N GLU A 6 -30.76 -5.44 19.97
CA GLU A 6 -30.64 -6.78 20.56
C GLU A 6 -29.20 -7.09 21.03
N ALA A 7 -28.19 -6.58 20.32
CA ALA A 7 -26.80 -6.77 20.66
C ALA A 7 -26.21 -5.68 21.58
N ALA A 8 -27.05 -4.79 22.14
CA ALA A 8 -26.64 -3.63 22.96
C ALA A 8 -25.59 -2.73 22.30
N ILE A 9 -25.62 -2.64 20.96
CA ILE A 9 -24.67 -1.81 20.17
C ILE A 9 -25.34 -0.48 19.86
N SER A 10 -24.69 0.63 20.24
CA SER A 10 -25.10 1.97 19.86
C SER A 10 -24.18 2.52 18.76
N PHE A 11 -24.77 3.05 17.69
CA PHE A 11 -24.04 3.71 16.63
C PHE A 11 -23.84 5.19 16.95
N ASN A 12 -22.60 5.65 16.90
CA ASN A 12 -22.29 7.06 17.06
C ASN A 12 -22.47 7.79 15.72
N ILE A 13 -23.56 8.51 15.57
CA ILE A 13 -23.93 9.22 14.33
C ILE A 13 -22.88 10.28 13.97
N SER A 14 -22.32 10.97 14.96
CA SER A 14 -21.32 12.03 14.72
C SER A 14 -20.00 11.51 14.12
N LYS A 15 -19.72 10.20 14.24
CA LYS A 15 -18.56 9.53 13.66
C LYS A 15 -18.85 8.80 12.34
N THR A 16 -20.12 8.84 11.90
CA THR A 16 -20.52 8.19 10.65
C THR A 16 -20.09 9.04 9.47
N GLU A 17 -19.39 8.42 8.53
CA GLU A 17 -18.90 9.06 7.31
C GLU A 17 -19.48 8.34 6.09
N LEU A 18 -19.95 9.10 5.10
CA LEU A 18 -20.51 8.61 3.85
C LEU A 18 -19.53 8.86 2.72
N ILE A 19 -19.28 7.84 1.91
CA ILE A 19 -18.50 7.98 0.66
C ILE A 19 -19.13 7.14 -0.43
N TYR A 20 -19.27 7.73 -1.61
CA TYR A 20 -19.68 7.02 -2.81
C TYR A 20 -18.47 6.69 -3.68
N PHE A 21 -18.39 5.43 -4.14
CA PHE A 21 -17.37 5.00 -5.08
C PHE A 21 -17.95 4.95 -6.48
N TYR A 22 -17.32 5.66 -7.42
CA TYR A 22 -17.76 5.71 -8.80
C TYR A 22 -16.57 5.66 -9.77
N SER A 23 -16.79 5.03 -10.93
CA SER A 23 -15.78 4.92 -11.98
C SER A 23 -15.95 6.00 -13.07
N LYS A 24 -17.17 6.55 -13.22
CA LYS A 24 -17.54 7.55 -14.22
C LYS A 24 -17.43 8.97 -13.67
N ARG A 25 -17.63 9.98 -14.53
CA ARG A 25 -17.56 11.41 -14.16
C ARG A 25 -18.74 11.91 -13.31
N THR A 26 -19.76 11.11 -13.13
CA THR A 26 -20.96 11.50 -12.38
C THR A 26 -20.65 11.56 -10.88
N THR A 27 -20.77 12.73 -10.30
CA THR A 27 -20.66 12.93 -8.84
C THR A 27 -22.04 12.71 -8.23
N ILE A 28 -22.12 11.87 -7.21
CA ILE A 28 -23.35 11.65 -6.43
C ILE A 28 -23.19 12.49 -5.18
N GLU A 29 -24.10 13.45 -4.98
CA GLU A 29 -24.09 14.39 -3.85
C GLU A 29 -25.24 14.13 -2.88
N GLU A 30 -26.03 13.09 -3.11
CA GLU A 30 -27.16 12.76 -2.22
C GLU A 30 -26.67 12.43 -0.81
N GLY A 31 -27.19 13.15 0.18
CA GLY A 31 -26.97 12.88 1.59
C GLY A 31 -27.78 11.67 2.06
N LEU A 32 -27.31 11.01 3.10
CA LEU A 32 -28.02 9.94 3.77
C LEU A 32 -28.67 10.47 5.05
N LYS A 33 -30.00 10.37 5.17
CA LYS A 33 -30.72 10.69 6.39
C LYS A 33 -30.66 9.50 7.36
N LEU A 34 -30.10 9.72 8.52
CA LEU A 34 -30.03 8.74 9.61
C LEU A 34 -30.73 9.30 10.87
N GLY A 35 -32.01 8.99 11.02
CA GLY A 35 -32.90 9.67 11.99
C GLY A 35 -33.08 11.12 11.58
N ASP A 36 -32.82 12.06 12.49
CA ASP A 36 -32.97 13.51 12.28
C ASP A 36 -31.68 14.16 11.73
N VAL A 37 -30.60 13.37 11.54
CA VAL A 37 -29.30 13.87 11.06
C VAL A 37 -29.10 13.51 9.60
N GLU A 38 -28.78 14.51 8.79
CA GLU A 38 -28.38 14.33 7.39
C GLU A 38 -26.84 14.26 7.30
N ILE A 39 -26.35 13.18 6.69
CA ILE A 39 -24.92 12.94 6.49
C ILE A 39 -24.57 13.20 5.03
N SER A 40 -23.78 14.25 4.77
CA SER A 40 -23.30 14.57 3.43
C SER A 40 -22.16 13.65 3.01
N PRO A 41 -22.06 13.28 1.72
CA PRO A 41 -20.97 12.46 1.21
C PRO A 41 -19.64 13.22 1.26
N LYS A 42 -18.57 12.54 1.68
CA LYS A 42 -17.19 13.08 1.73
C LYS A 42 -16.39 12.57 0.52
N PRO A 43 -15.52 13.41 -0.08
CA PRO A 43 -14.65 12.98 -1.17
C PRO A 43 -13.52 12.06 -0.71
N LEU A 44 -13.21 12.09 0.59
CA LEU A 44 -12.14 11.32 1.22
C LEU A 44 -12.58 10.84 2.60
N VAL A 45 -12.43 9.56 2.84
CA VAL A 45 -12.73 8.93 4.15
C VAL A 45 -11.51 8.12 4.62
N ARG A 46 -11.25 8.18 5.93
CA ARG A 46 -10.21 7.37 6.56
C ARG A 46 -10.81 6.14 7.21
N TRP A 47 -10.54 4.97 6.64
CA TRP A 47 -10.98 3.70 7.20
C TRP A 47 -9.80 2.80 7.56
N LEU A 48 -9.71 2.36 8.81
CA LEU A 48 -8.61 1.55 9.34
C LEU A 48 -7.21 2.07 8.95
N GLY A 49 -7.06 3.40 8.94
CA GLY A 49 -5.80 4.06 8.59
C GLY A 49 -5.49 4.15 7.11
N VAL A 50 -6.37 3.64 6.24
CA VAL A 50 -6.31 3.83 4.78
C VAL A 50 -7.20 5.01 4.40
N PHE A 51 -6.69 5.89 3.58
CA PHE A 51 -7.45 7.00 3.01
C PHE A 51 -8.04 6.56 1.67
N LEU A 52 -9.37 6.54 1.61
CA LEU A 52 -10.13 6.11 0.44
C LEU A 52 -10.72 7.34 -0.23
N ASP A 53 -10.36 7.59 -1.47
CA ASP A 53 -10.97 8.59 -2.33
C ASP A 53 -12.07 7.96 -3.18
N SER A 54 -13.06 8.74 -3.61
CA SER A 54 -14.23 8.26 -4.37
C SER A 54 -13.87 7.48 -5.64
N LYS A 55 -12.71 7.73 -6.25
CA LYS A 55 -12.19 7.03 -7.44
C LYS A 55 -11.19 5.92 -7.12
N LEU A 56 -10.90 5.66 -5.85
CA LEU A 56 -9.90 4.70 -5.38
C LEU A 56 -8.53 4.88 -6.07
N THR A 57 -8.11 6.12 -6.29
CA THR A 57 -6.79 6.43 -6.89
C THR A 57 -5.66 6.25 -5.90
N PHE A 58 -5.94 6.37 -4.60
CA PHE A 58 -5.02 6.32 -3.47
C PHE A 58 -3.87 7.34 -3.50
N LYS A 59 -3.95 8.37 -4.35
CA LYS A 59 -2.95 9.44 -4.39
C LYS A 59 -2.78 10.11 -3.03
N GLN A 60 -3.89 10.52 -2.41
CA GLN A 60 -3.87 11.16 -1.09
C GLN A 60 -3.36 10.22 0.01
N HIS A 61 -3.72 8.93 -0.05
CA HIS A 61 -3.16 7.94 0.87
C HIS A 61 -1.63 7.90 0.79
N VAL A 62 -1.09 7.79 -0.42
CA VAL A 62 0.36 7.76 -0.67
C VAL A 62 1.03 9.07 -0.20
N GLU A 63 0.45 10.21 -0.51
CA GLU A 63 0.97 11.52 -0.08
C GLU A 63 1.08 11.63 1.44
N ILE A 64 0.01 11.27 2.15
CA ILE A 64 -0.02 11.30 3.62
C ILE A 64 1.02 10.32 4.20
N ARG A 65 1.15 9.11 3.62
CA ARG A 65 2.12 8.12 4.10
C ARG A 65 3.56 8.57 3.86
N ILE A 66 3.85 9.11 2.70
CA ILE A 66 5.17 9.67 2.38
C ILE A 66 5.50 10.88 3.26
N SER A 67 4.52 11.77 3.54
CA SER A 67 4.73 12.90 4.45
C SER A 67 5.13 12.41 5.85
N LYS A 68 4.36 11.49 6.43
CA LYS A 68 4.66 10.91 7.75
C LYS A 68 6.01 10.19 7.77
N ALA A 69 6.34 9.46 6.71
CA ALA A 69 7.63 8.79 6.60
C ALA A 69 8.80 9.79 6.47
N LYS A 70 8.59 10.94 5.81
CA LYS A 70 9.56 12.05 5.77
C LYS A 70 9.76 12.69 7.14
N GLU A 71 8.69 12.91 7.89
CA GLU A 71 8.78 13.41 9.27
C GLU A 71 9.64 12.50 10.14
N ALA A 72 9.34 11.18 10.11
CA ALA A 72 10.16 10.18 10.79
C ALA A 72 11.62 10.18 10.31
N PHE A 73 11.85 10.33 8.99
CA PHE A 73 13.19 10.42 8.42
C PHE A 73 13.96 11.64 8.96
N TYR A 74 13.31 12.80 9.05
CA TYR A 74 13.98 14.00 9.59
C TYR A 74 14.35 13.85 11.07
N LEU A 75 13.54 13.16 11.86
CA LEU A 75 13.89 12.84 13.25
C LEU A 75 15.12 11.93 13.30
N ILE A 76 15.16 10.85 12.51
CA ILE A 76 16.30 9.92 12.46
C ILE A 76 17.55 10.63 11.94
N ARG A 77 17.43 11.51 10.95
CA ARG A 77 18.54 12.30 10.42
C ARG A 77 19.21 13.15 11.50
N ARG A 78 18.45 13.71 12.43
CA ARG A 78 18.99 14.51 13.54
C ARG A 78 19.87 13.65 14.46
N LEU A 79 19.53 12.37 14.66
CA LEU A 79 20.29 11.42 15.48
C LEU A 79 21.61 10.99 14.80
N GLY A 80 21.66 10.98 13.46
CA GLY A 80 22.84 10.59 12.69
C GLY A 80 23.84 11.72 12.41
N ASN A 81 23.47 12.97 12.69
CA ASN A 81 24.24 14.14 12.26
C ASN A 81 25.14 14.75 13.35
N THR A 82 25.50 14.01 14.40
CA THR A 82 26.33 14.46 15.48
C THR A 82 27.66 13.69 15.51
N GLN A 83 28.73 14.28 16.06
CA GLN A 83 30.02 13.57 16.23
C GLN A 83 29.89 12.28 17.06
N ARG A 84 28.87 12.18 17.90
CA ARG A 84 28.51 11.00 18.70
C ARG A 84 27.18 10.37 18.22
N GLY A 85 26.83 10.56 16.94
CA GLY A 85 25.60 10.07 16.35
C GLY A 85 25.56 8.56 16.22
N LEU A 86 24.42 8.07 15.76
CA LEU A 86 24.21 6.64 15.52
C LEU A 86 25.13 6.12 14.44
N SER A 87 25.57 4.88 14.59
CA SER A 87 26.32 4.18 13.54
C SER A 87 25.47 4.00 12.28
N LEU A 88 26.13 3.84 11.12
CA LEU A 88 25.45 3.61 9.84
C LEU A 88 24.54 2.37 9.90
N GLN A 89 24.97 1.33 10.63
CA GLN A 89 24.16 0.13 10.83
C GLN A 89 22.90 0.41 11.65
N ALA A 90 22.99 1.20 12.71
CA ALA A 90 21.85 1.59 13.52
C ALA A 90 20.87 2.47 12.71
N LEU A 91 21.38 3.41 11.92
CA LEU A 91 20.56 4.22 11.00
C LEU A 91 19.83 3.35 9.98
N ARG A 92 20.50 2.32 9.41
CA ARG A 92 19.88 1.35 8.52
C ARG A 92 18.73 0.58 9.21
N GLN A 93 18.95 0.12 10.42
CA GLN A 93 17.92 -0.57 11.20
C GLN A 93 16.70 0.34 11.48
N LEU A 94 16.94 1.58 11.87
CA LEU A 94 15.88 2.56 12.08
C LEU A 94 15.12 2.88 10.79
N TYR A 95 15.82 2.98 9.66
CA TYR A 95 15.16 3.14 8.36
C TYR A 95 14.20 1.99 8.08
N ILE A 96 14.65 0.75 8.25
CA ILE A 96 13.83 -0.43 8.01
C ILE A 96 12.67 -0.52 9.02
N ALA A 97 12.93 -0.31 10.30
CA ALA A 97 11.93 -0.49 11.34
C ALA A 97 10.88 0.63 11.39
N CYS A 98 11.27 1.87 11.15
CA CYS A 98 10.39 3.02 11.32
C CYS A 98 9.90 3.56 9.98
N ILE A 99 10.82 3.90 9.05
CA ILE A 99 10.44 4.62 7.84
C ILE A 99 9.71 3.73 6.85
N THR A 100 10.22 2.50 6.60
CA THR A 100 9.56 1.60 5.65
C THR A 100 8.20 1.14 6.16
N THR A 101 8.04 0.90 7.45
CA THR A 101 6.76 0.48 8.04
C THR A 101 5.69 1.57 7.96
N ILE A 102 6.07 2.84 8.13
CA ILE A 102 5.17 3.98 7.95
C ILE A 102 4.82 4.15 6.47
N ALA A 103 5.83 4.15 5.59
CA ALA A 103 5.65 4.37 4.15
C ALA A 103 4.82 3.26 3.50
N ASP A 104 5.16 2.00 3.78
CA ASP A 104 4.60 0.82 3.11
C ASP A 104 3.27 0.35 3.75
N TYR A 105 2.66 1.15 4.62
CA TYR A 105 1.44 0.77 5.32
C TYR A 105 0.31 0.42 4.36
N ARG A 106 -0.23 -0.80 4.53
CA ARG A 106 -1.34 -1.32 3.74
C ARG A 106 -1.12 -1.29 2.22
N ILE A 107 0.13 -1.51 1.79
CA ILE A 107 0.50 -1.52 0.37
C ILE A 107 -0.34 -2.50 -0.45
N GLN A 108 -0.70 -3.65 0.15
CA GLN A 108 -1.52 -4.68 -0.47
C GLN A 108 -2.93 -4.22 -0.84
N CYS A 109 -3.44 -3.15 -0.23
CA CYS A 109 -4.78 -2.64 -0.52
C CYS A 109 -4.84 -1.81 -1.79
N TRP A 110 -3.72 -1.17 -2.16
CA TRP A 110 -3.76 -0.17 -3.22
C TRP A 110 -2.73 -0.38 -4.33
N TRP A 111 -1.60 -1.04 -4.07
CA TRP A 111 -0.57 -1.17 -5.08
C TRP A 111 -0.91 -2.26 -6.11
N LYS A 112 -0.92 -1.87 -7.40
CA LYS A 112 -1.05 -2.76 -8.56
C LYS A 112 0.14 -2.53 -9.48
N SER A 113 0.90 -3.58 -9.73
CA SER A 113 2.21 -3.57 -10.40
C SER A 113 2.28 -2.85 -11.75
N LYS A 114 1.16 -2.68 -12.47
CA LYS A 114 1.16 -2.07 -13.81
C LYS A 114 0.49 -0.70 -13.88
N SER A 115 -0.47 -0.42 -13.01
CA SER A 115 -1.30 0.77 -13.15
C SER A 115 -0.91 1.95 -12.26
N ARG A 116 -0.03 1.73 -11.27
CA ARG A 116 0.29 2.74 -10.25
C ARG A 116 1.80 2.98 -10.07
N ASP A 117 2.56 2.70 -11.12
CA ASP A 117 4.02 2.90 -11.11
C ASP A 117 4.42 4.36 -10.87
N HIS A 118 3.63 5.32 -11.33
CA HIS A 118 3.85 6.75 -11.09
C HIS A 118 3.86 7.14 -9.60
N LEU A 119 3.26 6.32 -8.72
CA LEU A 119 3.33 6.53 -7.28
C LEU A 119 4.65 6.02 -6.68
N LEU A 120 5.35 5.08 -7.37
CA LEU A 120 6.61 4.53 -6.90
C LEU A 120 7.74 5.56 -6.86
N ASP A 121 7.75 6.54 -7.75
CA ASP A 121 8.81 7.57 -7.82
C ASP A 121 8.92 8.35 -6.51
N ARG A 122 7.81 8.57 -5.84
CA ARG A 122 7.80 9.23 -4.52
C ARG A 122 8.48 8.36 -3.44
N TYR A 123 8.24 7.06 -3.46
CA TYR A 123 8.89 6.10 -2.55
C TYR A 123 10.37 5.97 -2.86
N GLN A 124 10.73 5.91 -4.15
CA GLN A 124 12.12 5.85 -4.59
C GLN A 124 12.89 7.11 -4.16
N SER A 125 12.29 8.29 -4.32
CA SER A 125 12.89 9.56 -3.88
C SER A 125 13.12 9.59 -2.37
N LEU A 126 12.17 9.10 -1.57
CA LEU A 126 12.33 8.98 -0.12
C LEU A 126 13.45 7.99 0.23
N GLN A 127 13.46 6.81 -0.40
CA GLN A 127 14.49 5.79 -0.18
C GLN A 127 15.88 6.32 -0.53
N ASN A 128 16.05 6.97 -1.67
CA ASN A 128 17.33 7.54 -2.08
C ASN A 128 17.88 8.57 -1.08
N LYS A 129 17.01 9.41 -0.52
CA LYS A 129 17.42 10.35 0.54
C LYS A 129 17.86 9.64 1.81
N ALA A 130 17.15 8.58 2.19
CA ALA A 130 17.46 7.80 3.38
C ALA A 130 18.75 7.00 3.19
N LEU A 131 18.96 6.38 2.03
CA LEU A 131 20.18 5.62 1.73
C LEU A 131 21.43 6.50 1.72
N LYS A 132 21.34 7.73 1.22
CA LYS A 132 22.47 8.69 1.31
C LYS A 132 22.87 8.97 2.75
N LEU A 133 21.92 9.08 3.65
CA LEU A 133 22.21 9.24 5.08
C LEU A 133 22.79 7.97 5.69
N VAL A 134 22.17 6.80 5.41
CA VAL A 134 22.56 5.49 5.96
C VAL A 134 23.98 5.09 5.54
N LEU A 135 24.36 5.41 4.31
CA LEU A 135 25.68 5.03 3.75
C LEU A 135 26.72 6.16 3.83
N GLY A 136 26.32 7.37 4.25
CA GLY A 136 27.19 8.54 4.13
C GLY A 136 27.53 8.87 2.66
N ALA A 137 26.67 8.48 1.72
CA ALA A 137 26.96 8.55 0.29
C ALA A 137 26.85 9.97 -0.27
N PHE A 138 27.65 10.28 -1.29
CA PHE A 138 27.66 11.56 -1.97
C PHE A 138 26.36 11.85 -2.71
N ARG A 139 26.12 13.15 -3.02
CA ARG A 139 24.88 13.60 -3.66
C ARG A 139 24.60 12.93 -5.00
N GLY A 140 25.65 12.63 -5.80
CA GLY A 140 25.56 12.01 -7.12
C GLY A 140 25.55 10.48 -7.15
N SER A 141 25.61 9.81 -5.99
CA SER A 141 25.69 8.34 -5.94
C SER A 141 24.49 7.66 -6.61
N PRO A 142 24.72 6.63 -7.44
CA PRO A 142 23.66 5.90 -8.14
C PRO A 142 22.74 5.18 -7.14
N SER A 143 21.43 5.27 -7.34
CA SER A 143 20.42 4.66 -6.45
C SER A 143 20.59 3.15 -6.33
N GLN A 144 20.84 2.47 -7.44
CA GLN A 144 21.00 1.02 -7.49
C GLN A 144 22.22 0.53 -6.68
N ALA A 145 23.34 1.23 -6.80
CA ALA A 145 24.55 0.91 -6.02
C ALA A 145 24.28 1.08 -4.50
N MET A 146 23.60 2.16 -4.11
CA MET A 146 23.24 2.39 -2.72
C MET A 146 22.27 1.33 -2.18
N GLU A 147 21.35 0.84 -2.98
CA GLU A 147 20.39 -0.22 -2.61
C GLU A 147 21.09 -1.56 -2.38
N ILE A 148 22.04 -1.90 -3.22
CA ILE A 148 22.88 -3.10 -3.09
C ILE A 148 23.75 -3.01 -1.82
N GLU A 149 24.49 -1.91 -1.67
CA GLU A 149 25.39 -1.69 -0.53
C GLU A 149 24.65 -1.72 0.81
N ALA A 150 23.49 -1.03 0.89
CA ALA A 150 22.66 -1.06 2.08
C ALA A 150 21.91 -2.38 2.27
N SER A 151 21.91 -3.29 1.30
CA SER A 151 21.05 -4.48 1.27
C SER A 151 19.58 -4.14 1.53
N ILE A 152 19.09 -3.08 0.88
CA ILE A 152 17.70 -2.61 0.97
C ILE A 152 17.09 -2.66 -0.43
N PRO A 153 16.12 -3.53 -0.68
CA PRO A 153 15.55 -3.68 -2.02
C PRO A 153 14.79 -2.42 -2.47
N PRO A 154 14.78 -2.13 -3.78
CA PRO A 154 13.97 -1.04 -4.33
C PRO A 154 12.50 -1.18 -3.94
N PRO A 155 11.74 -0.07 -3.82
CA PRO A 155 10.34 -0.07 -3.41
C PRO A 155 9.48 -1.05 -4.20
N ARG A 156 9.66 -1.15 -5.52
CA ARG A 156 8.92 -2.09 -6.38
C ARG A 156 9.08 -3.55 -5.93
N ILE A 157 10.29 -3.98 -5.63
CA ILE A 157 10.57 -5.36 -5.18
C ILE A 157 10.00 -5.58 -3.78
N ARG A 158 10.18 -4.60 -2.89
CA ARG A 158 9.64 -4.64 -1.52
C ARG A 158 8.12 -4.75 -1.52
N PHE A 159 7.42 -3.95 -2.33
CA PHE A 159 5.96 -3.98 -2.46
C PHE A 159 5.46 -5.32 -2.99
N LYS A 160 6.13 -5.85 -4.02
CA LYS A 160 5.82 -7.18 -4.56
C LYS A 160 5.93 -8.26 -3.48
N LYS A 161 7.02 -8.23 -2.69
CA LYS A 161 7.22 -9.16 -1.57
C LYS A 161 6.09 -9.04 -0.53
N LEU A 162 5.70 -7.82 -0.14
CA LEU A 162 4.63 -7.59 0.82
C LEU A 162 3.28 -8.09 0.32
N CYS A 163 2.94 -7.81 -0.94
CA CYS A 163 1.70 -8.30 -1.56
C CYS A 163 1.69 -9.83 -1.67
N ASN A 164 2.78 -10.44 -2.11
CA ASN A 164 2.89 -11.90 -2.20
C ASN A 164 2.75 -12.56 -0.82
N SER A 165 3.41 -12.01 0.20
CA SER A 165 3.30 -12.52 1.57
C SER A 165 1.87 -12.41 2.10
N TYR A 166 1.12 -11.39 1.72
CA TYR A 166 -0.28 -11.22 2.07
C TYR A 166 -1.16 -12.27 1.39
N VAL A 167 -0.99 -12.49 0.08
CA VAL A 167 -1.71 -13.52 -0.68
C VAL A 167 -1.44 -14.91 -0.11
N LEU A 168 -0.18 -15.26 0.15
CA LEU A 168 0.18 -16.53 0.76
C LEU A 168 -0.47 -16.75 2.14
N ARG A 169 -0.64 -15.68 2.91
CA ARG A 169 -1.35 -15.73 4.20
C ARG A 169 -2.84 -16.00 4.02
N ILE A 170 -3.48 -15.36 3.03
CA ILE A 170 -4.89 -15.62 2.70
C ILE A 170 -5.10 -17.05 2.25
N LEU A 171 -4.20 -17.61 1.44
CA LEU A 171 -4.32 -18.98 0.94
C LEU A 171 -4.24 -20.04 2.06
N LYS A 172 -3.69 -19.69 3.22
CA LYS A 172 -3.68 -20.55 4.42
C LYS A 172 -5.02 -20.59 5.17
N PHE A 173 -5.97 -19.72 4.86
CA PHE A 173 -7.29 -19.76 5.49
C PHE A 173 -8.08 -21.00 5.07
N LYS A 174 -9.10 -21.37 5.87
CA LYS A 174 -10.02 -22.46 5.54
C LYS A 174 -10.69 -22.23 4.18
N GLU A 175 -11.01 -23.30 3.44
CA GLU A 175 -11.58 -23.22 2.08
C GLU A 175 -12.88 -22.38 2.03
N ASN A 176 -13.69 -22.42 3.08
CA ASN A 176 -14.94 -21.68 3.15
C ASN A 176 -14.79 -20.18 3.49
N HIS A 177 -13.55 -19.70 3.72
CA HIS A 177 -13.32 -18.31 4.11
C HIS A 177 -13.59 -17.37 2.93
N ALA A 178 -14.47 -16.38 3.11
CA ALA A 178 -14.92 -15.47 2.04
C ALA A 178 -13.76 -14.76 1.33
N ILE A 179 -12.76 -14.29 2.09
CA ILE A 179 -11.58 -13.60 1.52
C ILE A 179 -10.73 -14.57 0.66
N LYS A 180 -10.62 -15.85 1.06
CA LYS A 180 -9.90 -16.85 0.25
C LYS A 180 -10.60 -17.10 -1.07
N LYS A 181 -11.92 -17.27 -1.06
CA LYS A 181 -12.73 -17.45 -2.28
C LYS A 181 -12.55 -16.27 -3.22
N ALA A 182 -12.74 -15.05 -2.73
CA ALA A 182 -12.55 -13.83 -3.53
C ALA A 182 -11.13 -13.69 -4.10
N CYS A 183 -10.10 -14.06 -3.33
CA CYS A 183 -8.72 -14.03 -3.79
C CYS A 183 -8.45 -15.05 -4.90
N ILE A 184 -8.99 -16.26 -4.79
CA ILE A 184 -8.86 -17.32 -5.81
C ILE A 184 -9.61 -16.92 -7.10
N GLU A 185 -10.81 -16.36 -7.00
CA GLU A 185 -11.56 -15.87 -8.15
C GLU A 185 -10.80 -14.77 -8.92
N GLU A 186 -10.16 -13.84 -8.21
CA GLU A 186 -9.37 -12.78 -8.87
C GLU A 186 -8.11 -13.35 -9.55
N ILE A 187 -7.44 -14.32 -8.92
CA ILE A 187 -6.29 -15.02 -9.52
C ILE A 187 -6.71 -15.76 -10.79
N ASN A 188 -7.86 -16.41 -10.78
CA ASN A 188 -8.37 -17.12 -11.96
C ASN A 188 -8.75 -16.16 -13.08
N LYS A 189 -9.42 -15.03 -12.79
CA LYS A 189 -9.72 -13.98 -13.77
C LYS A 189 -8.46 -13.42 -14.44
N ASP A 190 -7.39 -13.21 -13.67
CA ASP A 190 -6.12 -12.74 -14.23
C ASP A 190 -5.43 -13.82 -15.07
N ARG A 191 -5.59 -15.09 -14.73
CA ARG A 191 -5.10 -16.23 -15.51
C ARG A 191 -5.81 -16.33 -16.86
N ASP A 192 -7.13 -16.20 -16.87
CA ASP A 192 -7.95 -16.28 -18.09
C ASP A 192 -7.63 -15.12 -19.04
N LYS A 193 -7.43 -13.91 -18.52
CA LYS A 193 -6.96 -12.75 -19.30
C LYS A 193 -5.59 -12.97 -19.94
N LEU A 194 -4.70 -13.69 -19.27
CA LEU A 194 -3.38 -14.05 -19.79
C LEU A 194 -3.48 -15.13 -20.88
N ALA A 195 -4.38 -16.09 -20.72
CA ALA A 195 -4.61 -17.14 -21.71
C ALA A 195 -5.21 -16.55 -23.00
N THR A 196 -6.15 -15.61 -22.90
CA THR A 196 -6.74 -14.92 -24.07
C THR A 196 -5.79 -13.96 -24.77
N SER A 197 -4.80 -13.38 -24.06
CA SER A 197 -3.79 -12.49 -24.65
C SER A 197 -2.61 -13.22 -25.29
N SER A 198 -2.45 -14.53 -25.06
CA SER A 198 -1.37 -15.35 -25.63
C SER A 198 -1.62 -15.81 -27.06
N SER A 199 -2.82 -15.53 -27.63
CA SER A 199 -3.11 -15.76 -29.06
C SER A 199 -2.57 -14.64 -29.98
N SER A 200 -2.01 -13.55 -29.43
CA SER A 200 -1.34 -12.48 -30.17
C SER A 200 0.01 -12.18 -29.50
N SER A 201 1.09 -12.79 -30.02
CA SER A 201 2.54 -12.59 -29.73
C SER A 201 2.98 -12.40 -28.26
N PRO A 202 4.03 -13.12 -27.82
CA PRO A 202 4.42 -13.15 -26.39
C PRO A 202 5.28 -11.94 -26.03
N SER A 203 4.76 -11.07 -25.17
CA SER A 203 5.56 -10.12 -24.43
C SER A 203 5.99 -10.73 -23.08
N PRO A 204 7.28 -10.73 -22.71
CA PRO A 204 7.81 -11.47 -21.56
C PRO A 204 7.68 -10.69 -20.24
N ARG A 205 6.47 -10.47 -19.71
CA ARG A 205 6.31 -9.67 -18.48
C ARG A 205 5.25 -10.17 -17.49
N SER A 206 5.17 -11.46 -17.22
CA SER A 206 4.23 -11.98 -16.21
C SER A 206 4.83 -13.02 -15.26
N SER A 207 6.04 -12.74 -14.74
CA SER A 207 6.78 -13.71 -13.91
C SER A 207 6.20 -14.00 -12.51
N THR A 208 5.34 -13.13 -11.98
CA THR A 208 4.87 -13.24 -10.58
C THR A 208 3.79 -14.29 -10.38
N ILE A 209 2.84 -14.39 -11.32
CA ILE A 209 1.74 -15.36 -11.22
C ILE A 209 2.22 -16.75 -11.61
N ARG A 210 3.17 -16.87 -12.55
CA ARG A 210 3.78 -18.16 -12.90
C ARG A 210 4.50 -18.83 -11.73
N HIS A 211 5.19 -18.07 -10.90
CA HIS A 211 5.88 -18.61 -9.72
C HIS A 211 4.92 -19.15 -8.65
N LEU A 212 3.75 -18.54 -8.48
CA LEU A 212 2.75 -19.01 -7.50
C LEU A 212 2.01 -20.28 -7.96
N LEU A 213 1.93 -20.52 -9.28
CA LEU A 213 1.29 -21.70 -9.85
C LEU A 213 2.22 -22.93 -9.89
N GLN A 214 3.55 -22.72 -9.93
CA GLN A 214 4.54 -23.81 -9.87
C GLN A 214 4.74 -24.41 -8.48
N LEU A 215 4.26 -23.73 -7.42
CA LEU A 215 4.34 -24.25 -6.04
C LEU A 215 3.18 -25.19 -5.67
N LYS A 216 2.33 -25.57 -6.63
CA LYS A 216 1.18 -26.49 -6.43
C LYS A 216 1.33 -27.85 -7.13
N THR A 217 2.48 -28.13 -7.71
CA THR A 217 2.90 -29.49 -8.12
C THR A 217 3.99 -29.95 -7.17
#